data_2c43801a0cd84cb590ed8f4cac6d9fca
#
_entry.id   2c43801a0cd84cb590ed8f4cac6d9fca
#
_cell.length_a   1.000
_cell.length_b   1.000
_cell.length_c   1.000
_cell.angle_alpha   90.00
_cell.angle_beta   90.00
_cell.angle_gamma   90.00
#
_symmetry.space_group_name_H-M   'P 1'
#
loop_
_entity.id
_entity.type
_entity.pdbx_description
1 polymer ?
#
loop_
_entity_poly.entity_id
_entity_poly.type
_entity_poly.pdbx_seq_one_letter_code
_entity_poly.pdbx_strand_id
1 'polypeptide(L)' 'MTKVEYAKCEKLMEEAIREAKDAQKNFIDAWKEDDQLQRKILRERGSNHLGYAEGINQTLVCIGFKHERMEELGNLL' A
#
# COMPACT_ATOMS: atom_id res chain seq x y z
N MET A 1 -21.48 10.09 4.08
CA MET A 1 -20.75 9.76 2.81
C MET A 1 -21.75 9.29 1.76
N THR A 2 -21.69 9.85 0.57
CA THR A 2 -22.55 9.43 -0.54
C THR A 2 -22.08 8.11 -1.14
N LYS A 3 -22.93 7.48 -1.96
CA LYS A 3 -22.55 6.24 -2.66
C LYS A 3 -21.36 6.47 -3.60
N VAL A 4 -21.30 7.65 -4.24
CA VAL A 4 -20.19 7.99 -5.15
C VAL A 4 -18.89 8.15 -4.35
N GLU A 5 -18.95 8.84 -3.23
CA GLU A 5 -17.80 9.01 -2.34
C GLU A 5 -17.32 7.67 -1.80
N TYR A 6 -18.24 6.81 -1.38
CA TYR A 6 -17.92 5.48 -0.90
C TYR A 6 -17.21 4.66 -1.98
N ALA A 7 -17.73 4.66 -3.21
CA ALA A 7 -17.11 3.93 -4.31
C ALA A 7 -15.71 4.43 -4.64
N LYS A 8 -15.46 5.75 -4.56
CA LYS A 8 -14.13 6.32 -4.75
C LYS A 8 -13.17 5.90 -3.64
N CYS A 9 -13.64 5.90 -2.40
CA CYS A 9 -12.83 5.44 -1.27
C CYS A 9 -12.50 3.95 -1.38
N GLU A 10 -13.44 3.13 -1.85
CA GLU A 10 -13.22 1.71 -2.08
C GLU A 10 -12.13 1.47 -3.13
N LYS A 11 -12.14 2.24 -4.22
CA LYS A 11 -11.10 2.15 -5.24
C LYS A 11 -9.73 2.55 -4.70
N LEU A 12 -9.67 3.60 -3.89
CA LEU A 12 -8.42 4.01 -3.24
C LEU A 12 -7.91 2.93 -2.29
N MET A 13 -8.79 2.32 -1.54
CA MET A 13 -8.43 1.20 -0.65
C MET A 13 -7.84 0.04 -1.45
N GLU A 14 -8.48 -0.34 -2.56
CA GLU A 14 -7.99 -1.42 -3.42
C GLU A 14 -6.63 -1.09 -4.01
N GLU A 15 -6.43 0.17 -4.41
CA GLU A 15 -5.14 0.65 -4.90
C GLU A 15 -4.07 0.56 -3.82
N ALA A 16 -4.39 0.98 -2.60
CA ALA A 16 -3.46 0.90 -1.47
C ALA A 16 -3.08 -0.54 -1.16
N ILE A 17 -4.02 -1.47 -1.23
CA ILE A 17 -3.75 -2.91 -1.03
C ILE A 17 -2.77 -3.41 -2.08
N ARG A 18 -2.98 -3.07 -3.36
CA ARG A 18 -2.05 -3.45 -4.44
C ARG A 18 -0.66 -2.88 -4.19
N GLU A 19 -0.58 -1.59 -3.85
CA GLU A 19 0.70 -0.94 -3.59
C GLU A 19 1.43 -1.56 -2.40
N ALA A 20 0.70 -1.90 -1.35
CA ALA A 20 1.30 -2.57 -0.19
C ALA A 20 1.82 -3.96 -0.55
N LYS A 21 1.10 -4.72 -1.38
CA LYS A 21 1.57 -6.02 -1.86
C LYS A 21 2.79 -5.90 -2.76
N ASP A 22 2.82 -4.89 -3.63
CA ASP A 22 3.97 -4.60 -4.48
C ASP A 22 5.19 -4.21 -3.65
N ALA A 23 4.99 -3.45 -2.58
CA ALA A 23 6.05 -3.12 -1.64
C ALA A 23 6.67 -4.37 -1.02
N GLN A 24 5.84 -5.30 -0.55
CA GLN A 24 6.31 -6.55 0.03
C GLN A 24 7.10 -7.37 -0.97
N LYS A 25 6.63 -7.45 -2.21
CA LYS A 25 7.34 -8.16 -3.28
C LYS A 25 8.71 -7.53 -3.55
N ASN A 26 8.77 -6.20 -3.62
CA ASN A 26 10.05 -5.51 -3.83
C ASN A 26 11.03 -5.76 -2.69
N PHE A 27 10.57 -5.78 -1.44
CA PHE A 27 11.43 -6.06 -0.28
C PHE A 27 11.92 -7.51 -0.30
N ILE A 28 11.07 -8.47 -0.65
CA ILE A 28 11.45 -9.87 -0.77
C ILE A 28 12.50 -10.03 -1.89
N ASP A 29 12.26 -9.41 -3.04
CA ASP A 29 13.19 -9.45 -4.17
C ASP A 29 14.53 -8.80 -3.80
N ALA A 30 14.50 -7.69 -3.06
CA ALA A 30 15.71 -7.03 -2.56
C ALA A 30 16.52 -7.94 -1.64
N TRP A 31 15.82 -8.68 -0.78
CA TRP A 31 16.47 -9.60 0.15
C TRP A 31 17.19 -10.75 -0.57
N LYS A 32 16.64 -11.19 -1.71
CA LYS A 32 17.22 -12.27 -2.54
C LYS A 32 18.28 -11.78 -3.52
N GLU A 33 18.40 -10.47 -3.71
CA GLU A 33 19.29 -9.87 -4.72
C GLU A 33 20.71 -9.78 -4.19
N ASP A 34 21.67 -10.28 -4.97
CA ASP A 34 23.10 -10.24 -4.61
C ASP A 34 23.79 -8.94 -5.02
N ASP A 35 23.31 -8.31 -6.11
CA ASP A 35 23.86 -7.04 -6.57
C ASP A 35 23.41 -5.90 -5.66
N GLN A 36 24.39 -5.19 -5.06
CA GLN A 36 24.09 -4.13 -4.09
C GLN A 36 23.31 -2.97 -4.68
N LEU A 37 23.60 -2.59 -5.94
CA LEU A 37 22.89 -1.51 -6.60
C LEU A 37 21.43 -1.89 -6.88
N GLN A 38 21.22 -3.09 -7.41
CA GLN A 38 19.87 -3.59 -7.66
C GLN A 38 19.07 -3.75 -6.37
N ARG A 39 19.71 -4.21 -5.30
CA ARG A 39 19.08 -4.31 -3.98
C ARG A 39 18.61 -2.96 -3.49
N LYS A 40 19.45 -1.93 -3.63
CA LYS A 40 19.09 -0.57 -3.24
C LYS A 40 17.89 -0.06 -4.03
N ILE A 41 17.88 -0.27 -5.34
CA ILE A 41 16.77 0.15 -6.21
C ILE A 41 15.47 -0.54 -5.78
N LEU A 42 15.50 -1.84 -5.52
CA LEU A 42 14.33 -2.59 -5.07
C LEU A 42 13.81 -2.10 -3.72
N ARG A 43 14.70 -1.80 -2.78
CA ARG A 43 14.31 -1.23 -1.47
C ARG A 43 13.66 0.13 -1.61
N GLU A 44 14.20 0.98 -2.48
CA GLU A 44 13.63 2.32 -2.74
C GLU A 44 12.24 2.21 -3.36
N ARG A 45 12.05 1.31 -4.31
CA ARG A 45 10.73 1.05 -4.90
C ARG A 45 9.75 0.54 -3.84
N GLY A 46 10.19 -0.41 -3.02
CA GLY A 46 9.37 -0.92 -1.92
C GLY A 46 8.95 0.18 -0.96
N SER A 47 9.88 1.05 -0.57
CA SER A 47 9.59 2.17 0.32
C SER A 47 8.61 3.17 -0.30
N ASN A 48 8.73 3.44 -1.61
CA ASN A 48 7.82 4.35 -2.31
C ASN A 48 6.40 3.77 -2.36
N HIS A 49 6.26 2.49 -2.70
CA HIS A 49 4.95 1.83 -2.71
C HIS A 49 4.33 1.79 -1.31
N LEU A 50 5.14 1.48 -0.30
CA LEU A 50 4.68 1.43 1.07
C LEU A 50 4.20 2.80 1.57
N GLY A 51 4.99 3.86 1.31
CA GLY A 51 4.61 5.22 1.69
C GLY A 51 3.32 5.68 1.03
N TYR A 52 3.12 5.34 -0.23
CA TYR A 52 1.88 5.63 -0.95
C TYR A 52 0.68 4.92 -0.31
N ALA A 53 0.82 3.63 -0.02
CA ALA A 53 -0.24 2.85 0.62
C ALA A 53 -0.55 3.38 2.04
N GLU A 54 0.47 3.73 2.82
CA GLU A 54 0.30 4.30 4.15
C GLU A 54 -0.45 5.63 4.10
N GLY A 55 -0.12 6.48 3.14
CA GLY A 55 -0.80 7.77 2.95
C GLY A 55 -2.29 7.60 2.65
N ILE A 56 -2.63 6.68 1.76
CA ILE A 56 -4.03 6.37 1.45
C ILE A 56 -4.72 5.82 2.69
N ASN A 57 -4.10 4.87 3.40
CA ASN A 57 -4.68 4.29 4.61
C ASN A 57 -5.00 5.37 5.66
N GLN A 58 -4.04 6.25 5.94
CA GLN A 58 -4.25 7.34 6.88
C GLN A 58 -5.40 8.24 6.47
N THR A 59 -5.47 8.60 5.20
CA THR A 59 -6.54 9.45 4.68
C THR A 59 -7.90 8.78 4.86
N LEU A 60 -8.02 7.50 4.48
CA LEU A 60 -9.29 6.77 4.61
C LEU A 60 -9.73 6.64 6.07
N VAL A 61 -8.79 6.38 6.97
CA VAL A 61 -9.08 6.32 8.41
C VAL A 61 -9.55 7.68 8.93
N CYS A 62 -8.86 8.76 8.54
CA CYS A 62 -9.18 10.10 9.01
C CYS A 62 -10.57 10.57 8.58
N ILE A 63 -11.02 10.19 7.40
CA ILE A 63 -12.36 10.54 6.92
C ILE A 63 -13.45 9.59 7.39
N GLY A 64 -13.09 8.58 8.18
CA GLY A 64 -14.04 7.63 8.75
C GLY A 64 -14.55 6.57 7.79
N PHE A 65 -13.80 6.27 6.74
CA PHE A 65 -14.17 5.20 5.80
C PHE A 65 -14.18 3.84 6.51
N LYS A 66 -15.30 3.11 6.39
CA LYS A 66 -15.47 1.78 6.97
C LYS A 66 -15.67 0.75 5.87
N HIS A 67 -14.84 -0.26 5.89
CA HIS A 67 -14.90 -1.37 4.93
C HIS A 67 -14.19 -2.57 5.54
N GLU A 68 -14.70 -3.78 5.29
CA GLU A 68 -14.11 -5.00 5.86
C GLU A 68 -12.67 -5.22 5.43
N ARG A 69 -12.31 -4.80 4.21
CA ARG A 69 -10.94 -4.95 3.70
C ARG A 69 -9.94 -3.94 4.24
N MET A 70 -10.38 -2.97 5.04
CA MET A 70 -9.46 -2.04 5.71
C MET A 70 -8.57 -2.79 6.71
N GLU A 71 -9.04 -3.87 7.30
CA GLU A 71 -8.21 -4.72 8.15
C GLU A 71 -7.09 -5.40 7.34
N GLU A 72 -7.42 -5.90 6.15
CA GLU A 72 -6.41 -6.46 5.23
C GLU A 72 -5.33 -5.44 4.91
N LEU A 73 -5.72 -4.21 4.58
CA LEU A 73 -4.77 -3.14 4.30
C LEU A 73 -3.89 -2.85 5.51
N GLY A 74 -4.48 -2.72 6.70
CA GLY A 74 -3.73 -2.48 7.93
C GLY A 74 -2.72 -3.58 8.22
N ASN A 75 -3.07 -4.82 7.96
CA ASN A 75 -2.18 -5.96 8.17
C ASN A 75 -1.02 -6.01 7.16
N LEU A 76 -1.18 -5.41 5.99
CA LEU A 76 -0.11 -5.31 4.99
C LEU A 76 0.90 -4.19 5.30
N LEU A 77 0.50 -3.25 6.11
CA LEU A 77 1.33 -2.10 6.51
C LEU A 77 2.01 -2.37 7.84
#